data_a56f4c47c1e43db4a531b098d0dbc0ef
#
_entry.id   a56f4c47c1e43db4a531b098d0dbc0ef
#
_cell.length_a   1.000
_cell.length_b   1.000
_cell.length_c   1.000
_cell.angle_alpha   90.00
_cell.angle_beta   90.00
_cell.angle_gamma   90.00
#
_symmetry.space_group_name_H-M   'P 1'
#
loop_
_entity.id
_entity.type
_entity.pdbx_description
1 polymer ?
#
loop_
_entity_poly.entity_id
_entity_poly.type
_entity_poly.pdbx_seq_one_letter_code
_entity_poly.pdbx_strand_id
1 'polypeptide(L)'
;MTVYELTHIFFNYDTLIHSPKKLGFYSSSDSANQAIQHFNKQPGFCDNPDYYSIRPILVTGEIINATVFEVLVYLHTTDYEVETAIELGVYNDMSVAENALREYCEKNIRLISSGSIVAERIINKCTLDKKEWIEGFSVYLR
;
A
#
# COMPACT_ATOMS: atom_id res chain seq x y z
N MET A 1 11.83 -13.71 -3.20
CA MET A 1 12.60 -12.46 -3.27
C MET A 1 12.05 -11.45 -2.29
N THR A 2 12.90 -10.71 -1.61
CA THR A 2 12.47 -9.65 -0.71
C THR A 2 12.40 -8.33 -1.46
N VAL A 3 11.28 -7.64 -1.35
CA VAL A 3 11.13 -6.26 -1.82
C VAL A 3 10.95 -5.34 -0.60
N TYR A 4 11.13 -4.05 -0.79
CA TYR A 4 11.11 -3.08 0.30
C TYR A 4 10.06 -2.02 0.03
N GLU A 5 9.08 -1.94 0.92
CA GLU A 5 8.05 -0.92 0.86
C GLU A 5 8.52 0.35 1.55
N LEU A 6 8.51 1.45 0.83
CA LEU A 6 8.83 2.76 1.38
C LEU A 6 7.53 3.50 1.69
N THR A 7 7.41 3.98 2.91
CA THR A 7 6.26 4.74 3.37
C THR A 7 6.75 6.00 4.08
N HIS A 8 6.04 7.11 3.88
CA HIS A 8 6.21 8.31 4.69
C HIS A 8 5.06 8.38 5.68
N ILE A 9 5.37 8.37 6.97
CA ILE A 9 4.39 8.35 8.04
C ILE A 9 4.51 9.64 8.83
N PHE A 10 3.65 10.61 8.55
CA PHE A 10 3.59 11.86 9.28
C PHE A 10 2.33 11.90 10.15
N PHE A 11 2.53 12.20 11.44
CA PHE A 11 1.43 12.42 12.36
C PHE A 11 1.34 13.91 12.67
N ASN A 12 0.19 14.51 12.36
CA ASN A 12 -0.06 15.90 12.70
C ASN A 12 -0.69 15.99 14.09
N TYR A 13 0.07 16.46 15.06
CA TYR A 13 -0.37 16.57 16.45
C TYR A 13 -1.50 17.57 16.65
N ASP A 14 -1.56 18.61 15.83
CA ASP A 14 -2.58 19.66 15.95
C ASP A 14 -3.97 19.15 15.51
N THR A 15 -4.01 18.33 14.48
CA THR A 15 -5.25 17.77 13.93
C THR A 15 -5.50 16.33 14.35
N LEU A 16 -4.53 15.67 14.97
CA LEU A 16 -4.54 14.25 15.32
C LEU A 16 -4.73 13.33 14.09
N ILE A 17 -4.29 13.79 12.93
CA ILE A 17 -4.40 13.02 11.69
C ILE A 17 -3.09 12.29 11.44
N HIS A 18 -3.20 10.97 11.25
CA HIS A 18 -2.13 10.11 10.78
C HIS A 18 -2.34 9.85 9.29
N SER A 19 -1.38 10.26 8.47
CA SER A 19 -1.52 10.24 7.02
C SER A 19 -0.33 9.51 6.38
N PRO A 20 -0.34 8.17 6.37
CA PRO A 20 0.71 7.41 5.69
C PRO A 20 0.60 7.58 4.17
N LYS A 21 1.77 7.67 3.52
CA LYS A 21 1.88 7.78 2.08
C LYS A 21 2.80 6.68 1.57
N LYS A 22 2.30 5.82 0.69
CA LYS A 22 3.11 4.80 0.03
C LYS A 22 3.90 5.41 -1.11
N LEU A 23 5.21 5.24 -1.06
CA LEU A 23 6.15 5.87 -1.99
C LEU A 23 6.84 4.88 -2.91
N GLY A 24 6.40 3.64 -2.92
CA GLY A 24 6.86 2.64 -3.84
C GLY A 24 7.38 1.37 -3.21
N PHE A 25 7.68 0.42 -4.07
CA PHE A 25 8.34 -0.83 -3.75
C PHE A 25 9.69 -0.86 -4.43
N TYR A 26 10.71 -1.29 -3.70
CA TYR A 26 12.10 -1.21 -4.14
C TYR A 26 12.76 -2.59 -4.06
N SER A 27 13.68 -2.83 -4.98
CA SER A 27 14.38 -4.11 -5.08
C SER A 27 15.43 -4.32 -3.99
N SER A 28 15.86 -3.24 -3.34
CA SER A 28 16.83 -3.26 -2.26
C SER A 28 16.56 -2.14 -1.26
N SER A 29 17.10 -2.30 -0.05
CA SER A 29 17.05 -1.21 0.93
C SER A 29 17.85 0.01 0.48
N ASP A 30 18.92 -0.19 -0.28
CA ASP A 30 19.72 0.91 -0.84
C ASP A 30 18.90 1.72 -1.85
N SER A 31 18.16 1.07 -2.74
CA SER A 31 17.26 1.75 -3.69
C SER A 31 16.19 2.55 -2.95
N ALA A 32 15.61 1.98 -1.88
CA ALA A 32 14.63 2.68 -1.06
C ALA A 32 15.24 3.91 -0.38
N ASN A 33 16.46 3.79 0.16
CA ASN A 33 17.16 4.92 0.76
C ASN A 33 17.50 6.03 -0.25
N GLN A 34 17.85 5.66 -1.48
CA GLN A 34 18.04 6.64 -2.56
C GLN A 34 16.75 7.36 -2.90
N ALA A 35 15.62 6.65 -2.85
CA ALA A 35 14.31 7.25 -3.08
C ALA A 35 13.96 8.27 -1.99
N ILE A 36 14.33 8.03 -0.74
CA ILE A 36 14.15 8.99 0.35
C ILE A 36 14.82 10.33 0.00
N GLN A 37 16.05 10.29 -0.51
CA GLN A 37 16.75 11.50 -0.90
C GLN A 37 16.03 12.26 -2.02
N HIS A 38 15.40 11.53 -2.94
CA HIS A 38 14.58 12.12 -3.99
C HIS A 38 13.33 12.81 -3.41
N PHE A 39 12.58 12.11 -2.55
CA PHE A 39 11.36 12.66 -1.97
C PHE A 39 11.62 13.84 -1.02
N ASN A 40 12.73 13.84 -0.30
CA ASN A 40 13.09 14.92 0.60
C ASN A 40 13.24 16.29 -0.08
N LYS A 41 13.38 16.31 -1.40
CA LYS A 41 13.44 17.55 -2.17
C LYS A 41 12.08 18.07 -2.58
N GLN A 42 11.01 17.31 -2.33
CA GLN A 42 9.67 17.67 -2.75
C GLN A 42 8.90 18.36 -1.64
N PRO A 43 7.98 19.28 -1.99
CA PRO A 43 7.15 19.97 -1.02
C PRO A 43 6.38 18.99 -0.12
N GLY A 44 6.30 19.33 1.16
CA GLY A 44 5.66 18.48 2.16
C GLY A 44 6.59 17.45 2.77
N PHE A 45 7.38 16.75 1.95
CA PHE A 45 8.36 15.78 2.44
C PHE A 45 9.61 16.47 3.00
N CYS A 46 10.04 17.56 2.39
CA CYS A 46 11.24 18.29 2.83
C CYS A 46 11.11 18.87 4.24
N ASP A 47 9.88 19.12 4.69
CA ASP A 47 9.60 19.62 6.04
C ASP A 47 9.52 18.51 7.08
N ASN A 48 9.51 17.25 6.66
CA ASN A 48 9.33 16.07 7.52
C ASN A 48 10.31 14.95 7.14
N PRO A 49 11.63 15.18 7.22
CA PRO A 49 12.64 14.27 6.66
C PRO A 49 12.84 12.97 7.46
N ASP A 50 12.34 12.90 8.69
CA ASP A 50 12.60 11.77 9.60
C ASP A 50 11.43 10.77 9.70
N TYR A 51 10.41 10.92 8.87
CA TYR A 51 9.18 10.12 8.98
C TYR A 51 9.06 9.00 7.93
N TYR A 52 10.17 8.53 7.39
CA TYR A 52 10.18 7.41 6.45
C TYR A 52 10.28 6.08 7.16
N SER A 53 9.62 5.08 6.59
CA SER A 53 9.72 3.68 7.01
C SER A 53 10.02 2.81 5.80
N ILE A 54 10.98 1.90 5.93
CA ILE A 54 11.31 0.89 4.93
C ILE A 54 10.97 -0.47 5.54
N ARG A 55 10.01 -1.17 4.94
CA ARG A 55 9.55 -2.47 5.43
C ARG A 55 9.89 -3.57 4.42
N PRO A 56 10.65 -4.62 4.83
CA PRO A 56 10.88 -5.75 3.94
C PRO A 56 9.60 -6.59 3.79
N ILE A 57 9.34 -7.02 2.56
CA ILE A 57 8.19 -7.87 2.22
C ILE A 57 8.67 -9.04 1.39
N LEU A 58 8.33 -10.26 1.80
CA LEU A 58 8.66 -11.45 1.03
C LEU A 58 7.66 -11.63 -0.11
N VAL A 59 8.17 -11.73 -1.34
CA VAL A 59 7.39 -12.05 -2.53
C VAL A 59 7.79 -13.45 -2.99
N THR A 60 6.83 -14.36 -3.04
CA THR A 60 7.04 -15.73 -3.50
C THR A 60 6.98 -15.79 -5.02
N GLY A 61 7.91 -16.55 -5.61
CA GLY A 61 8.01 -16.71 -7.05
C GLY A 61 8.88 -15.67 -7.72
N GLU A 62 9.06 -15.83 -9.03
CA GLU A 62 9.90 -14.95 -9.83
C GLU A 62 9.16 -13.64 -10.16
N ILE A 63 9.86 -12.52 -9.97
CA ILE A 63 9.35 -11.21 -10.36
C ILE A 63 9.75 -10.96 -11.82
N ILE A 64 8.75 -10.72 -12.67
CA ILE A 64 8.93 -10.52 -14.11
C ILE A 64 8.73 -9.05 -14.44
N ASN A 65 9.64 -8.50 -15.25
CA ASN A 65 9.60 -7.10 -15.68
C ASN A 65 9.55 -6.09 -14.53
N ALA A 66 10.22 -6.42 -13.43
CA ALA A 66 10.24 -5.58 -12.23
C ALA A 66 8.82 -5.19 -11.74
N THR A 67 7.85 -6.08 -11.93
CA THR A 67 6.45 -5.81 -11.63
C THR A 67 5.99 -6.65 -10.45
N VAL A 68 5.33 -6.00 -9.47
CA VAL A 68 4.67 -6.65 -8.34
C VAL A 68 3.23 -6.17 -8.23
N PHE A 69 2.42 -6.96 -7.54
CA PHE A 69 0.99 -6.69 -7.37
C PHE A 69 0.66 -6.63 -5.88
N GLU A 70 0.31 -5.45 -5.41
CA GLU A 70 -0.13 -5.25 -4.04
C GLU A 70 -1.62 -5.50 -3.95
N VAL A 71 -2.05 -6.30 -2.98
CA VAL A 71 -3.46 -6.64 -2.78
C VAL A 71 -3.94 -6.07 -1.45
N LEU A 72 -4.99 -5.28 -1.54
CA LEU A 72 -5.61 -4.62 -0.39
C LEU A 72 -7.11 -4.85 -0.41
N VAL A 73 -7.70 -4.93 0.78
CA VAL A 73 -9.16 -4.81 0.94
C VAL A 73 -9.43 -3.63 1.85
N TYR A 74 -10.15 -2.67 1.33
CA TYR A 74 -10.56 -1.50 2.07
C TYR A 74 -11.98 -1.71 2.58
N LEU A 75 -12.12 -1.82 3.90
CA LEU A 75 -13.39 -2.00 4.57
C LEU A 75 -13.85 -0.68 5.16
N HIS A 76 -15.09 -0.31 4.89
CA HIS A 76 -15.68 0.88 5.49
C HIS A 76 -17.17 0.68 5.76
N THR A 77 -17.69 1.43 6.72
CA THR A 77 -19.13 1.52 6.94
C THR A 77 -19.76 2.39 5.84
N THR A 78 -21.06 2.27 5.63
CA THR A 78 -21.77 3.02 4.58
C THR A 78 -21.71 4.52 4.78
N ASP A 79 -21.51 4.99 6.00
CA ASP A 79 -21.36 6.40 6.35
C ASP A 79 -19.91 6.85 6.49
N TYR A 80 -18.94 5.95 6.23
CA TYR A 80 -17.49 6.20 6.38
C TYR A 80 -17.04 6.58 7.80
N GLU A 81 -17.81 6.26 8.83
CA GLU A 81 -17.39 6.49 10.21
C GLU A 81 -16.24 5.60 10.63
N VAL A 82 -16.23 4.34 10.13
CA VAL A 82 -15.16 3.37 10.40
C VAL A 82 -14.55 2.92 9.09
N GLU A 83 -13.24 3.03 9.00
CA GLU A 83 -12.47 2.67 7.80
C GLU A 83 -11.24 1.86 8.21
N THR A 84 -10.98 0.78 7.50
CA THR A 84 -9.81 -0.08 7.73
C THR A 84 -9.28 -0.59 6.41
N ALA A 85 -7.98 -0.42 6.18
CA ALA A 85 -7.29 -1.03 5.05
C ALA A 85 -6.61 -2.32 5.53
N ILE A 86 -6.90 -3.42 4.86
CA ILE A 86 -6.29 -4.71 5.15
C ILE A 86 -5.34 -5.07 4.02
N GLU A 87 -4.06 -5.16 4.33
CA GLU A 87 -3.03 -5.58 3.39
C GLU A 87 -2.97 -7.10 3.33
N LEU A 88 -3.25 -7.68 2.17
CA LEU A 88 -3.19 -9.13 1.99
C LEU A 88 -1.79 -9.59 1.63
N GLY A 89 -1.04 -8.78 0.91
CA GLY A 89 0.34 -9.07 0.54
C GLY A 89 0.74 -8.46 -0.79
N VAL A 90 1.95 -8.79 -1.20
CA VAL A 90 2.54 -8.39 -2.48
C VAL A 90 2.92 -9.66 -3.24
N TYR A 91 2.50 -9.74 -4.48
CA TYR A 91 2.61 -10.94 -5.30
C TYR A 91 3.35 -10.68 -6.60
N ASN A 92 3.96 -11.72 -7.15
CA ASN A 92 4.74 -11.62 -8.39
C ASN A 92 3.89 -11.73 -9.66
N ASP A 93 2.64 -12.15 -9.53
CA ASP A 93 1.78 -12.50 -10.67
C ASP A 93 0.35 -12.08 -10.39
N MET A 94 -0.34 -11.56 -11.41
CA MET A 94 -1.71 -11.08 -11.28
C MET A 94 -2.68 -12.20 -10.88
N SER A 95 -2.52 -13.40 -11.44
CA SER A 95 -3.42 -14.52 -11.14
C SER A 95 -3.26 -14.97 -9.68
N VAL A 96 -2.04 -14.95 -9.14
CA VAL A 96 -1.78 -15.26 -7.74
C VAL A 96 -2.40 -14.18 -6.83
N ALA A 97 -2.29 -12.92 -7.22
CA ALA A 97 -2.91 -11.80 -6.50
C ALA A 97 -4.44 -11.93 -6.48
N GLU A 98 -5.04 -12.21 -7.63
CA GLU A 98 -6.49 -12.42 -7.74
C GLU A 98 -6.97 -13.61 -6.90
N ASN A 99 -6.21 -14.70 -6.85
CA ASN A 99 -6.50 -15.84 -6.01
C ASN A 99 -6.47 -15.50 -4.53
N ALA A 100 -5.47 -14.75 -4.10
CA ALA A 100 -5.36 -14.31 -2.71
C ALA A 100 -6.56 -13.45 -2.30
N LEU A 101 -6.96 -12.53 -3.18
CA LEU A 101 -8.12 -11.69 -2.96
C LEU A 101 -9.41 -12.50 -2.86
N ARG A 102 -9.60 -13.45 -3.78
CA ARG A 102 -10.78 -14.33 -3.78
C ARG A 102 -10.84 -15.18 -2.50
N GLU A 103 -9.74 -15.78 -2.09
CA GLU A 103 -9.68 -16.58 -0.87
C GLU A 103 -10.02 -15.77 0.37
N TYR A 104 -9.52 -14.55 0.45
CA TYR A 104 -9.86 -13.65 1.55
C TYR A 104 -11.36 -13.35 1.59
N CYS A 105 -11.95 -13.02 0.45
CA CYS A 105 -13.37 -12.71 0.36
C CYS A 105 -14.24 -13.91 0.69
N GLU A 106 -13.86 -15.12 0.27
CA GLU A 106 -14.58 -16.36 0.61
C GLU A 106 -14.55 -16.66 2.11
N LYS A 107 -13.37 -16.50 2.75
CA LYS A 107 -13.22 -16.72 4.19
C LYS A 107 -13.96 -15.67 5.02
N ASN A 108 -14.21 -14.50 4.49
CA ASN A 108 -14.84 -13.39 5.19
C ASN A 108 -16.21 -13.03 4.62
N ILE A 109 -16.86 -13.98 3.95
CA ILE A 109 -18.12 -13.74 3.23
C ILE A 109 -19.23 -13.21 4.15
N ARG A 110 -19.28 -13.66 5.40
CA ARG A 110 -20.29 -13.21 6.35
C ARG A 110 -20.12 -11.74 6.70
N LEU A 111 -18.88 -11.30 6.86
CA LEU A 111 -18.58 -9.90 7.14
C LEU A 111 -18.88 -9.02 5.94
N ILE A 112 -18.40 -9.44 4.75
CA ILE A 112 -18.53 -8.67 3.50
C ILE A 112 -19.98 -8.57 3.05
N SER A 113 -20.77 -9.61 3.26
CA SER A 113 -22.17 -9.67 2.85
C SER A 113 -23.15 -9.17 3.90
N SER A 114 -22.68 -8.65 5.03
CA SER A 114 -23.55 -8.20 6.13
C SER A 114 -24.45 -7.01 5.79
N GLY A 115 -24.11 -6.24 4.74
CA GLY A 115 -24.84 -5.04 4.33
C GLY A 115 -24.49 -3.79 5.09
N SER A 116 -23.82 -3.91 6.24
CA SER A 116 -23.34 -2.76 7.04
C SER A 116 -21.91 -2.36 6.71
N ILE A 117 -21.16 -3.23 6.04
CA ILE A 117 -19.76 -3.03 5.66
C ILE A 117 -19.66 -3.10 4.14
N VAL A 118 -18.96 -2.12 3.55
CA VAL A 118 -18.58 -2.14 2.14
C VAL A 118 -17.12 -2.56 2.06
N ALA A 119 -16.84 -3.54 1.19
CA ALA A 119 -15.49 -4.01 0.94
C ALA A 119 -15.07 -3.59 -0.48
N GLU A 120 -14.05 -2.75 -0.56
CA GLU A 120 -13.44 -2.39 -1.84
C GLU A 120 -12.20 -3.26 -2.06
N ARG A 121 -12.14 -3.94 -3.20
CA ARG A 121 -11.05 -4.84 -3.56
C ARG A 121 -10.09 -4.12 -4.46
N ILE A 122 -8.82 -4.09 -4.07
CA ILE A 122 -7.81 -3.30 -4.75
C ILE A 122 -6.61 -4.20 -5.08
N ILE A 123 -6.22 -4.20 -6.35
CA ILE A 123 -4.94 -4.76 -6.79
C ILE A 123 -4.19 -3.64 -7.48
N ASN A 124 -3.06 -3.24 -6.90
CA ASN A 124 -2.19 -2.21 -7.45
C ASN A 124 -1.01 -2.86 -8.17
N LYS A 125 -0.92 -2.62 -9.47
CA LYS A 125 0.24 -3.02 -10.27
C LYS A 125 1.35 -1.98 -10.06
N CYS A 126 2.48 -2.42 -9.53
CA CYS A 126 3.59 -1.55 -9.18
C CYS A 126 4.88 -1.98 -9.88
N THR A 127 5.64 -1.00 -10.35
CA THR A 127 6.98 -1.23 -10.90
C THR A 127 8.01 -1.02 -9.79
N LEU A 128 8.91 -1.97 -9.60
CA LEU A 128 10.00 -1.83 -8.63
C LEU A 128 10.92 -0.66 -8.97
N ASP A 129 11.41 -0.02 -7.93
CA ASP A 129 12.38 1.09 -8.03
C ASP A 129 11.84 2.35 -8.72
N LYS A 130 10.53 2.43 -8.89
CA LYS A 130 9.88 3.62 -9.42
C LYS A 130 9.53 4.58 -8.28
N LYS A 131 10.11 5.77 -8.35
CA LYS A 131 9.94 6.82 -7.33
C LYS A 131 8.64 7.57 -7.58
N GLU A 132 7.53 7.01 -7.11
CA GLU A 132 6.21 7.62 -7.28
C GLU A 132 5.36 7.42 -6.02
N TRP A 133 4.41 8.30 -5.83
CA TRP A 133 3.39 8.14 -4.81
C TRP A 133 2.32 7.21 -5.36
N ILE A 134 2.39 5.93 -4.98
CA ILE A 134 1.58 4.85 -5.55
C ILE A 134 0.09 5.02 -5.28
N GLU A 135 -0.27 5.46 -4.09
CA GLU A 135 -1.67 5.57 -3.69
C GLU A 135 -2.43 6.62 -4.49
N GLY A 136 -1.73 7.67 -4.92
CA GLY A 136 -2.38 8.77 -5.58
C GLY A 136 -3.56 9.30 -4.76
N PHE A 137 -4.49 9.93 -5.41
CA PHE A 137 -5.70 10.41 -4.75
C PHE A 137 -6.90 9.49 -4.93
N SER A 138 -6.78 8.46 -5.76
CA SER A 138 -7.89 7.57 -6.09
C SER A 138 -8.37 6.74 -4.90
N VAL A 139 -7.46 6.40 -3.99
CA VAL A 139 -7.76 5.60 -2.79
C VAL A 139 -8.67 6.34 -1.83
N TYR A 140 -8.64 7.66 -1.84
CA TYR A 140 -9.37 8.52 -0.91
C TYR A 140 -10.59 9.20 -1.53
N LEU A 141 -10.90 8.89 -2.76
CA LEU A 141 -12.12 9.36 -3.42
C LEU A 141 -13.31 8.59 -2.87
N ARG A 142 -14.05 9.25 -2.02
CA ARG A 142 -15.19 8.69 -1.31
C ARG A 142 -16.48 9.23 -1.89
#